data_a8425bf129b24e10f9b4be3bf66cf8b1
#
_entry.id   a8425bf129b24e10f9b4be3bf66cf8b1
#
_cell.length_a   1.000
_cell.length_b   1.000
_cell.length_c   1.000
_cell.angle_alpha   90.00
_cell.angle_beta   90.00
_cell.angle_gamma   90.00
#
_symmetry.space_group_name_H-M   'P 1'
#
loop_
_entity.id
_entity.type
_entity.pdbx_description
1 polymer ?
#
loop_
_entity_poly.entity_id
_entity_poly.type
_entity_poly.pdbx_seq_one_letter_code
_entity_poly.pdbx_strand_id
1 'polypeptide(L)'
;MSKKLLSALVAAAAVAGFAQEATENRDHGSGSMADKPRGIRPFESARLTIKPYVALSYTYDSNIDTTRHATDDSIFCVRPGADFTWQGDRWELAGTLWYRYNAYCDYSKEMGENSFGESLAYKWTNVSEEGKGWTLLLSERYQYVNQSDSLTSGDGRGIWRDREHLDANGVLERRFANRWHVGVSGQYNWLDYKNDTGKYAPLYGWSQYAMGVEGGYIASPWTDLLIAGGYSHYTQKRGRGYRNYSNSSEVWSLQAGVGTRATERITYRALMGVSQLEYGGHGNSDCGWTYQLSANWRATRQIQFSVLGNSYYQPSERSLGQAIKVYALSGGVSYLTLGDRMTLTANIAWRREENVYADRYLAYANDFDEDLVSVRLGANYTLNRWMSLFADLTWEENWCESYKAYDYDRFRGTLGVRFHY
;
A
#
# COMPACT_ATOMS: atom_id res chain seq x y z
N MET A 1 -5.18 -17.66 7.85
CA MET A 1 -5.16 -16.56 8.55
C MET A 1 -4.75 -15.41 7.78
N SER A 2 -5.04 -14.68 7.88
CA SER A 2 -5.80 -13.64 7.46
C SER A 2 -5.00 -12.42 7.15
N LYS A 3 -5.36 -11.89 6.09
CA LYS A 3 -5.27 -10.51 5.65
C LYS A 3 -5.55 -9.46 6.72
N LYS A 4 -6.00 -9.88 7.91
CA LYS A 4 -6.45 -8.95 8.94
C LYS A 4 -5.41 -8.45 9.89
N LEU A 5 -4.41 -9.23 10.09
CA LEU A 5 -3.25 -8.72 10.83
C LEU A 5 -2.27 -8.07 9.88
N LEU A 6 -2.34 -8.46 8.61
CA LEU A 6 -1.69 -7.72 7.55
C LEU A 6 -2.33 -6.36 7.37
N SER A 7 -3.64 -6.27 7.54
CA SER A 7 -4.33 -4.98 7.49
C SER A 7 -4.18 -4.17 8.77
N ALA A 8 -4.05 -4.78 9.93
CA ALA A 8 -3.59 -4.03 11.12
C ALA A 8 -2.11 -3.64 11.01
N LEU A 9 -1.33 -4.35 10.20
CA LEU A 9 0.08 -4.00 9.92
C LEU A 9 0.24 -3.23 8.62
N VAL A 10 -0.55 -3.46 7.60
CA VAL A 10 -0.69 -2.56 6.46
C VAL A 10 -1.46 -1.30 6.91
N ALA A 11 -2.39 -1.33 7.85
CA ALA A 11 -2.88 -0.11 8.50
C ALA A 11 -1.90 0.44 9.53
N ALA A 12 -1.15 -0.34 10.28
CA ALA A 12 -0.04 0.17 11.10
C ALA A 12 1.23 0.43 10.28
N ALA A 13 1.49 -0.24 9.17
CA ALA A 13 2.53 0.09 8.18
C ALA A 13 2.01 1.02 7.07
N ALA A 14 0.70 1.09 6.77
CA ALA A 14 0.14 2.20 6.01
C ALA A 14 -0.12 3.41 6.93
N VAL A 15 -0.45 3.30 8.17
CA VAL A 15 -0.37 4.41 9.15
C VAL A 15 1.08 4.71 9.52
N ALA A 16 2.02 3.75 9.52
CA ALA A 16 3.46 4.01 9.57
C ALA A 16 4.03 4.37 8.18
N GLY A 17 3.50 3.93 7.07
CA GLY A 17 3.82 4.37 5.71
C GLY A 17 3.06 5.64 5.31
N PHE A 18 1.86 5.89 5.79
CA PHE A 18 1.17 7.19 5.73
C PHE A 18 1.68 8.16 6.79
N ALA A 19 2.06 7.71 7.97
CA ALA A 19 2.88 8.52 8.87
C ALA A 19 4.29 8.67 8.28
N GLN A 20 4.78 7.81 7.45
CA GLN A 20 6.05 7.91 6.75
C GLN A 20 5.91 8.71 5.46
N GLU A 21 4.85 8.63 4.65
CA GLU A 21 4.53 9.63 3.62
C GLU A 21 4.12 10.99 4.23
N ALA A 22 3.39 11.02 5.33
CA ALA A 22 3.09 12.25 6.08
C ALA A 22 4.25 12.70 6.99
N THR A 23 5.16 11.81 7.44
CA THR A 23 6.40 12.15 8.13
C THR A 23 7.59 12.26 7.17
N GLU A 24 7.62 11.65 6.01
CA GLU A 24 8.54 12.01 4.93
C GLU A 24 8.34 13.46 4.49
N ASN A 25 7.11 13.97 4.54
CA ASN A 25 6.87 15.41 4.43
C ASN A 25 7.08 16.19 5.74
N ARG A 26 7.22 15.55 6.91
CA ARG A 26 7.33 16.26 8.19
C ARG A 26 8.72 16.43 8.75
N ASP A 27 9.63 15.53 8.55
CA ASP A 27 10.89 15.49 9.30
C ASP A 27 12.16 15.35 8.47
N HIS A 28 12.08 15.42 7.15
CA HIS A 28 13.27 15.43 6.32
C HIS A 28 13.78 16.84 6.05
N GLY A 29 13.95 17.61 7.07
CA GLY A 29 14.52 18.93 6.98
C GLY A 29 14.81 19.48 8.37
N SER A 30 15.93 19.10 8.94
CA SER A 30 16.60 19.91 9.97
C SER A 30 17.27 21.17 9.35
N GLY A 31 16.91 21.49 8.10
CA GLY A 31 17.16 22.81 7.54
C GLY A 31 16.53 23.87 8.43
N SER A 32 17.16 25.02 8.56
CA SER A 32 16.69 26.12 9.40
C SER A 32 15.16 26.27 9.26
N MET A 33 14.46 26.59 10.35
CA MET A 33 13.00 26.78 10.36
C MET A 33 12.49 27.72 9.25
N ALA A 34 13.37 28.54 8.68
CA ALA A 34 13.10 29.47 7.58
C ALA A 34 12.90 28.77 6.21
N ASP A 35 13.38 27.55 6.02
CA ASP A 35 13.39 26.87 4.73
C ASP A 35 12.27 25.83 4.55
N LYS A 36 11.46 25.57 5.58
CA LYS A 36 10.32 24.62 5.52
C LYS A 36 9.09 25.27 4.87
N PRO A 37 8.33 24.56 4.01
CA PRO A 37 7.06 25.04 3.50
C PRO A 37 6.12 25.42 4.64
N ARG A 38 5.60 26.65 4.63
CA ARG A 38 4.81 27.16 5.78
C ARG A 38 3.34 26.89 5.58
N GLY A 39 2.77 26.08 4.96
CA GLY A 39 1.34 25.84 4.85
C GLY A 39 0.42 26.99 5.33
N ILE A 40 -0.77 27.05 4.84
CA ILE A 40 -1.81 28.00 5.29
C ILE A 40 -2.35 27.55 6.64
N ARG A 41 -2.43 28.49 7.61
CA ARG A 41 -3.10 28.26 8.89
C ARG A 41 -4.37 29.11 8.93
N PRO A 42 -5.53 28.58 8.45
CA PRO A 42 -6.75 29.35 8.35
C PRO A 42 -7.33 29.76 9.71
N PHE A 43 -6.96 29.05 10.79
CA PHE A 43 -7.39 29.37 12.15
C PHE A 43 -6.23 29.20 13.13
N GLU A 44 -5.76 30.27 13.73
CA GLU A 44 -4.67 30.21 14.72
C GLU A 44 -4.97 29.31 15.93
N SER A 45 -6.23 29.27 16.35
CA SER A 45 -6.70 28.47 17.50
C SER A 45 -6.89 26.99 17.19
N ALA A 46 -6.98 26.57 15.93
CA ALA A 46 -7.41 25.23 15.55
C ALA A 46 -6.25 24.26 15.27
N ARG A 47 -5.00 24.69 15.34
CA ARG A 47 -3.85 23.86 15.02
C ARG A 47 -3.98 23.16 13.64
N LEU A 48 -4.76 23.74 12.74
CA LEU A 48 -4.94 23.25 11.38
C LEU A 48 -3.87 23.85 10.46
N THR A 49 -3.18 22.99 9.72
CA THR A 49 -2.22 23.39 8.70
C THR A 49 -2.64 22.78 7.37
N ILE A 50 -2.72 23.59 6.33
CA ILE A 50 -3.01 23.15 4.95
C ILE A 50 -1.80 23.53 4.10
N LYS A 51 -1.29 22.62 3.31
CA LYS A 51 -0.13 22.79 2.43
C LYS A 51 -0.53 22.45 0.99
N PRO A 52 -1.06 23.40 0.23
CA PRO A 52 -1.33 23.15 -1.18
C PRO A 52 -0.04 23.04 -1.96
N TYR A 53 -0.08 22.24 -3.04
CA TYR A 53 1.04 22.05 -3.94
C TYR A 53 0.59 21.85 -5.38
N VAL A 54 1.50 22.07 -6.31
CA VAL A 54 1.37 21.64 -7.70
C VAL A 54 2.67 20.94 -8.09
N ALA A 55 2.57 19.71 -8.56
CA ALA A 55 3.71 19.00 -9.13
C ALA A 55 3.56 18.91 -10.65
N LEU A 56 4.67 19.17 -11.35
CA LEU A 56 4.81 18.99 -12.79
C LEU A 56 5.88 17.93 -13.00
N SER A 57 5.62 16.93 -13.84
CA SER A 57 6.60 15.90 -14.13
C SER A 57 6.53 15.41 -15.57
N TYR A 58 7.66 14.90 -16.01
CA TYR A 58 7.82 14.14 -17.25
C TYR A 58 8.23 12.72 -16.89
N THR A 59 7.59 11.74 -17.48
CA THR A 59 7.90 10.32 -17.31
C THR A 59 8.12 9.69 -18.67
N TYR A 60 9.23 8.99 -18.83
CA TYR A 60 9.44 8.03 -19.90
C TYR A 60 9.11 6.63 -19.38
N ASP A 61 8.36 5.87 -20.14
CA ASP A 61 7.94 4.51 -19.82
C ASP A 61 8.23 3.60 -21.01
N SER A 62 9.14 2.63 -20.82
CA SER A 62 9.59 1.76 -21.90
C SER A 62 8.61 0.65 -22.26
N ASN A 63 7.60 0.41 -21.43
CA ASN A 63 6.61 -0.63 -21.65
C ASN A 63 5.29 -0.25 -20.96
N ILE A 64 4.59 0.70 -21.54
CA ILE A 64 3.38 1.25 -20.96
C ILE A 64 2.24 0.23 -20.89
N ASP A 65 2.22 -0.74 -21.77
CA ASP A 65 1.21 -1.81 -21.83
C ASP A 65 1.51 -2.98 -20.89
N THR A 66 2.69 -3.02 -20.28
CA THR A 66 3.14 -4.16 -19.45
C THR A 66 2.98 -5.51 -20.15
N THR A 67 3.38 -5.58 -21.42
CA THR A 67 3.27 -6.77 -22.26
C THR A 67 4.65 -7.25 -22.71
N ARG A 68 4.73 -8.48 -23.23
CA ARG A 68 5.96 -9.02 -23.84
C ARG A 68 6.45 -8.21 -25.04
N HIS A 69 5.53 -7.58 -25.76
CA HIS A 69 5.82 -6.67 -26.87
C HIS A 69 5.75 -5.23 -26.34
N ALA A 70 6.88 -4.80 -25.79
CA ALA A 70 7.00 -3.51 -25.15
C ALA A 70 6.64 -2.36 -26.10
N THR A 71 5.83 -1.45 -25.62
CA THR A 71 5.52 -0.20 -26.30
C THR A 71 5.85 0.95 -25.36
N ASP A 72 6.70 1.85 -25.79
CA ASP A 72 7.13 2.98 -25.00
C ASP A 72 6.24 4.21 -25.22
N ASP A 73 6.20 5.07 -24.21
CA ASP A 73 5.55 6.39 -24.30
C ASP A 73 6.20 7.40 -23.34
N SER A 74 5.93 8.65 -23.61
CA SER A 74 6.32 9.79 -22.80
C SER A 74 5.08 10.48 -22.25
N ILE A 75 5.07 10.75 -20.95
CA ILE A 75 3.92 11.21 -20.21
C ILE A 75 4.25 12.55 -19.53
N PHE A 76 3.52 13.60 -19.84
CA PHE A 76 3.54 14.84 -19.08
C PHE A 76 2.42 14.81 -18.04
N CYS A 77 2.77 15.10 -16.80
CA CYS A 77 1.84 15.04 -15.69
C CYS A 77 1.76 16.37 -14.95
N VAL A 78 0.53 16.81 -14.68
CA VAL A 78 0.22 17.91 -13.77
C VAL A 78 -0.57 17.36 -12.60
N ARG A 79 -0.07 17.55 -11.37
CA ARG A 79 -0.69 17.04 -10.16
C ARG A 79 -0.87 18.14 -9.11
N PRO A 80 -1.97 18.90 -9.12
CA PRO A 80 -2.36 19.73 -7.99
C PRO A 80 -2.82 18.87 -6.83
N GLY A 81 -2.59 19.37 -5.61
CA GLY A 81 -3.05 18.69 -4.39
C GLY A 81 -2.90 19.57 -3.16
N ALA A 82 -3.32 19.03 -2.03
CA ALA A 82 -3.16 19.66 -0.73
C ALA A 82 -2.99 18.60 0.35
N ASP A 83 -1.96 18.76 1.16
CA ASP A 83 -1.81 18.03 2.41
C ASP A 83 -2.38 18.84 3.55
N PHE A 84 -3.08 18.22 4.47
CA PHE A 84 -3.57 18.90 5.65
C PHE A 84 -3.28 18.10 6.92
N THR A 85 -3.14 18.83 8.01
CA THR A 85 -2.96 18.27 9.33
C THR A 85 -3.73 19.10 10.33
N TRP A 86 -4.54 18.44 11.15
CA TRP A 86 -5.28 19.05 12.23
C TRP A 86 -4.95 18.31 13.53
N GLN A 87 -4.41 19.01 14.49
CA GLN A 87 -3.89 18.43 15.74
C GLN A 87 -4.60 18.97 16.96
N GLY A 88 -5.02 18.06 17.85
CA GLY A 88 -5.42 18.35 19.22
C GLY A 88 -4.40 17.80 20.22
N ASP A 89 -4.71 17.86 21.49
CA ASP A 89 -3.78 17.42 22.54
C ASP A 89 -3.57 15.91 22.58
N ARG A 90 -4.59 15.13 22.16
CA ARG A 90 -4.59 13.67 22.19
C ARG A 90 -4.98 13.03 20.87
N TRP A 91 -5.15 13.83 19.85
CA TRP A 91 -5.56 13.33 18.53
C TRP A 91 -4.91 14.12 17.40
N GLU A 92 -4.81 13.48 16.29
CA GLU A 92 -4.30 14.03 15.04
C GLU A 92 -5.16 13.50 13.89
N LEU A 93 -5.56 14.38 12.99
CA LEU A 93 -6.13 14.07 11.70
C LEU A 93 -5.19 14.60 10.62
N ALA A 94 -4.72 13.73 9.75
CA ALA A 94 -3.90 14.09 8.60
C ALA A 94 -4.55 13.55 7.33
N GLY A 95 -4.33 14.22 6.22
CA GLY A 95 -4.83 13.73 4.95
C GLY A 95 -4.23 14.46 3.77
N THR A 96 -4.47 13.88 2.60
CA THR A 96 -4.03 14.39 1.31
C THR A 96 -5.18 14.29 0.33
N LEU A 97 -5.37 15.33 -0.47
CA LEU A 97 -6.24 15.35 -1.64
C LEU A 97 -5.37 15.63 -2.86
N TRP A 98 -5.59 14.91 -3.94
CA TRP A 98 -4.85 15.15 -5.17
C TRP A 98 -5.72 14.85 -6.41
N TYR A 99 -5.40 15.57 -7.47
CA TYR A 99 -5.87 15.32 -8.82
C TYR A 99 -4.65 15.18 -9.72
N ARG A 100 -4.69 14.35 -10.73
CA ARG A 100 -3.62 14.12 -11.69
C ARG A 100 -4.19 14.12 -13.10
N TYR A 101 -3.58 14.94 -13.94
CA TYR A 101 -3.79 14.94 -15.38
C TYR A 101 -2.52 14.44 -16.08
N ASN A 102 -2.65 13.42 -16.92
CA ASN A 102 -1.59 12.85 -17.71
C ASN A 102 -1.83 13.13 -19.19
N ALA A 103 -0.86 13.73 -19.87
CA ALA A 103 -0.85 13.88 -21.31
C ALA A 103 0.16 12.89 -21.90
N TYR A 104 -0.33 11.89 -22.63
CA TYR A 104 0.45 10.88 -23.32
C TYR A 104 0.85 11.39 -24.71
N CYS A 105 2.07 11.10 -25.18
CA CYS A 105 2.54 11.55 -26.49
C CYS A 105 1.93 10.72 -27.62
N ASP A 106 1.93 9.39 -27.49
CA ASP A 106 1.53 8.48 -28.56
C ASP A 106 0.17 7.80 -28.28
N TYR A 107 -0.17 7.57 -27.01
CA TYR A 107 -1.39 6.84 -26.59
C TYR A 107 -2.54 7.71 -26.09
N SER A 108 -2.58 8.99 -26.44
CA SER A 108 -3.58 9.95 -25.94
C SER A 108 -5.04 9.60 -26.23
N LYS A 109 -5.32 8.72 -27.18
CA LYS A 109 -6.68 8.32 -27.55
C LYS A 109 -7.19 7.09 -26.80
N GLU A 110 -6.30 6.29 -26.25
CA GLU A 110 -6.62 4.99 -25.63
C GLU A 110 -6.53 5.05 -24.11
N MET A 111 -5.81 6.03 -23.59
CA MET A 111 -5.54 6.17 -22.17
C MET A 111 -6.31 7.32 -21.55
N GLY A 112 -6.92 7.06 -20.44
CA GLY A 112 -7.57 8.08 -19.66
C GLY A 112 -6.58 9.04 -19.00
N GLU A 113 -6.86 10.30 -19.14
CA GLU A 113 -5.97 11.39 -18.75
C GLU A 113 -6.09 11.76 -17.28
N ASN A 114 -7.19 11.36 -16.61
CA ASN A 114 -7.57 11.88 -15.31
C ASN A 114 -7.56 10.82 -14.21
N SER A 115 -6.91 11.13 -13.12
CA SER A 115 -6.95 10.34 -11.90
C SER A 115 -7.09 11.26 -10.69
N PHE A 116 -7.70 10.79 -9.63
CA PHE A 116 -7.79 11.54 -8.38
C PHE A 116 -7.81 10.60 -7.19
N GLY A 117 -7.51 11.12 -6.02
CA GLY A 117 -7.59 10.35 -4.81
C GLY A 117 -7.48 11.20 -3.57
N GLU A 118 -7.80 10.56 -2.48
CA GLU A 118 -7.70 11.10 -1.14
C GLU A 118 -7.14 10.06 -0.18
N SER A 119 -6.57 10.54 0.90
CA SER A 119 -6.24 9.72 2.05
C SER A 119 -6.51 10.49 3.33
N LEU A 120 -7.05 9.79 4.32
CA LEU A 120 -7.30 10.29 5.66
C LEU A 120 -6.68 9.37 6.68
N ALA A 121 -6.05 9.91 7.70
CA ALA A 121 -5.54 9.18 8.84
C ALA A 121 -5.90 9.92 10.13
N TYR A 122 -6.56 9.21 11.04
CA TYR A 122 -6.91 9.70 12.35
C TYR A 122 -6.22 8.88 13.42
N LYS A 123 -5.58 9.54 14.34
CA LYS A 123 -4.95 8.94 15.51
C LYS A 123 -5.48 9.61 16.77
N TRP A 124 -5.89 8.81 17.73
CA TRP A 124 -6.23 9.25 19.06
C TRP A 124 -5.55 8.36 20.09
N THR A 125 -5.06 8.95 21.19
CA THR A 125 -4.41 8.21 22.28
C THR A 125 -4.65 8.88 23.62
N ASN A 126 -4.90 8.06 24.63
CA ASN A 126 -4.96 8.49 26.03
C ASN A 126 -4.01 7.67 26.92
N VAL A 127 -2.97 7.10 26.33
CA VAL A 127 -1.99 6.31 27.08
C VAL A 127 -1.30 7.21 28.10
N SER A 128 -1.34 6.81 29.37
CA SER A 128 -0.70 7.51 30.49
C SER A 128 0.82 7.28 30.49
N GLU A 129 1.55 8.04 31.29
CA GLU A 129 3.00 7.83 31.54
C GLU A 129 3.31 6.42 32.05
N GLU A 130 2.38 5.81 32.77
CA GLU A 130 2.47 4.41 33.22
C GLU A 130 2.26 3.39 32.08
N GLY A 131 2.03 3.83 30.85
CA GLY A 131 1.81 2.98 29.70
C GLY A 131 0.43 2.30 29.66
N LYS A 132 -0.56 2.76 30.42
CA LYS A 132 -1.95 2.28 30.40
C LYS A 132 -2.83 3.19 29.57
N GLY A 133 -3.72 2.66 28.81
CA GLY A 133 -4.70 3.46 28.06
C GLY A 133 -5.11 2.83 26.74
N TRP A 134 -5.72 3.66 25.91
CA TRP A 134 -6.25 3.29 24.62
C TRP A 134 -5.54 4.06 23.52
N THR A 135 -5.41 3.39 22.36
CA THR A 135 -5.01 4.02 21.10
C THR A 135 -6.01 3.62 20.04
N LEU A 136 -6.55 4.59 19.31
CA LEU A 136 -7.39 4.41 18.14
C LEU A 136 -6.65 4.94 16.91
N LEU A 137 -6.57 4.11 15.88
CA LEU A 137 -6.03 4.47 14.58
C LEU A 137 -7.12 4.17 13.55
N LEU A 138 -7.47 5.15 12.73
CA LEU A 138 -8.36 4.99 11.60
C LEU A 138 -7.64 5.51 10.36
N SER A 139 -7.78 4.83 9.25
CA SER A 139 -7.26 5.30 7.97
C SER A 139 -8.20 4.92 6.84
N GLU A 140 -8.28 5.80 5.86
CA GLU A 140 -9.03 5.62 4.64
C GLU A 140 -8.18 6.12 3.47
N ARG A 141 -8.28 5.42 2.34
CA ARG A 141 -7.69 5.81 1.07
C ARG A 141 -8.64 5.47 -0.04
N TYR A 142 -9.04 6.47 -0.80
CA TYR A 142 -9.79 6.29 -2.02
C TYR A 142 -8.98 6.75 -3.22
N GLN A 143 -9.05 5.98 -4.32
CA GLN A 143 -8.39 6.31 -5.58
C GLN A 143 -9.29 5.95 -6.75
N TYR A 144 -9.41 6.89 -7.68
CA TYR A 144 -9.85 6.64 -9.04
C TYR A 144 -8.62 6.76 -9.94
N VAL A 145 -8.27 5.70 -10.61
CA VAL A 145 -7.09 5.64 -11.46
C VAL A 145 -7.48 5.10 -12.82
N ASN A 146 -7.07 5.82 -13.85
CA ASN A 146 -7.25 5.43 -15.24
C ASN A 146 -5.93 4.93 -15.82
N GLN A 147 -5.26 4.04 -15.11
CA GLN A 147 -3.96 3.53 -15.50
C GLN A 147 -3.70 2.16 -14.86
N SER A 148 -3.12 1.24 -15.62
CA SER A 148 -2.57 0.03 -15.07
C SER A 148 -1.31 0.38 -14.26
N ASP A 149 -1.30 0.04 -12.98
CA ASP A 149 -0.12 0.11 -12.14
C ASP A 149 0.30 -1.31 -11.75
N SER A 150 1.36 -1.81 -12.38
CA SER A 150 1.84 -3.17 -12.22
C SER A 150 2.20 -3.53 -10.77
N LEU A 151 2.63 -2.54 -9.99
CA LEU A 151 3.02 -2.75 -8.59
C LEU A 151 1.83 -2.92 -7.63
N THR A 152 0.65 -2.46 -8.00
CA THR A 152 -0.50 -2.44 -7.09
C THR A 152 -1.48 -3.58 -7.31
N SER A 153 -1.53 -4.18 -8.50
CA SER A 153 -2.62 -5.09 -8.83
C SER A 153 -2.23 -6.38 -9.54
N GLY A 154 -1.06 -6.51 -10.10
CA GLY A 154 -0.70 -7.70 -10.89
C GLY A 154 -1.55 -7.93 -12.14
N ASP A 155 -2.43 -6.97 -12.49
CA ASP A 155 -3.41 -7.06 -13.57
C ASP A 155 -3.01 -6.29 -14.84
N GLY A 156 -1.82 -5.72 -14.84
CA GLY A 156 -1.34 -4.83 -15.86
C GLY A 156 -0.93 -5.51 -17.17
N ARG A 157 -1.86 -5.86 -18.02
CA ARG A 157 -1.52 -6.49 -19.29
C ARG A 157 -2.29 -5.92 -20.45
N GLY A 158 -1.88 -4.77 -20.93
CA GLY A 158 -2.47 -4.17 -22.10
C GLY A 158 -3.98 -3.89 -21.99
N ILE A 159 -4.52 -3.94 -20.75
CA ILE A 159 -5.93 -3.67 -20.47
C ILE A 159 -6.00 -2.39 -19.65
N TRP A 160 -6.25 -1.30 -20.35
CA TRP A 160 -6.47 0.01 -19.75
C TRP A 160 -7.91 0.11 -19.30
N ARG A 161 -8.13 0.17 -17.99
CA ARG A 161 -9.47 0.29 -17.40
C ARG A 161 -9.50 1.28 -16.27
N ASP A 162 -10.58 2.00 -16.20
CA ASP A 162 -10.89 2.82 -15.05
C ASP A 162 -11.08 1.92 -13.83
N ARG A 163 -10.34 2.22 -12.79
CA ARG A 163 -10.33 1.49 -11.54
C ARG A 163 -10.66 2.40 -10.37
N GLU A 164 -11.58 1.98 -9.55
CA GLU A 164 -11.84 2.56 -8.24
C GLU A 164 -11.35 1.62 -7.15
N HIS A 165 -10.63 2.17 -6.20
CA HIS A 165 -10.10 1.42 -5.08
C HIS A 165 -10.34 2.18 -3.78
N LEU A 166 -10.94 1.52 -2.78
CA LEU A 166 -11.15 2.03 -1.43
C LEU A 166 -10.52 1.07 -0.43
N ASP A 167 -9.66 1.60 0.43
CA ASP A 167 -9.10 0.93 1.59
C ASP A 167 -9.51 1.69 2.84
N ALA A 168 -10.25 1.06 3.76
CA ALA A 168 -10.58 1.62 5.04
C ALA A 168 -10.14 0.68 6.16
N ASN A 169 -9.42 1.20 7.15
CA ASN A 169 -8.82 0.42 8.22
C ASN A 169 -9.06 1.08 9.57
N GLY A 170 -9.27 0.25 10.60
CA GLY A 170 -9.39 0.69 11.97
C GLY A 170 -8.66 -0.24 12.93
N VAL A 171 -7.94 0.31 13.89
CA VAL A 171 -7.29 -0.43 14.97
C VAL A 171 -7.60 0.24 16.29
N LEU A 172 -8.12 -0.53 17.24
CA LEU A 172 -8.30 -0.11 18.62
C LEU A 172 -7.43 -1.00 19.51
N GLU A 173 -6.46 -0.40 20.18
CA GLU A 173 -5.54 -1.09 21.11
C GLU A 173 -5.78 -0.61 22.53
N ARG A 174 -5.77 -1.54 23.48
CA ARG A 174 -5.73 -1.25 24.91
C ARG A 174 -4.48 -1.81 25.54
N ARG A 175 -3.78 -1.00 26.31
CA ARG A 175 -2.64 -1.40 27.14
C ARG A 175 -3.06 -1.52 28.61
N PHE A 176 -2.67 -2.66 29.21
CA PHE A 176 -2.96 -2.98 30.61
C PHE A 176 -1.65 -3.05 31.39
N ALA A 177 -1.53 -2.23 32.44
CA ALA A 177 -0.51 -2.35 33.47
C ALA A 177 0.89 -2.77 33.01
N ASN A 178 1.44 -2.14 31.97
CA ASN A 178 2.81 -2.30 31.48
C ASN A 178 3.24 -3.68 30.94
N ARG A 179 2.37 -4.70 30.98
CA ARG A 179 2.74 -6.06 30.56
C ARG A 179 1.87 -6.66 29.45
N TRP A 180 0.64 -6.22 29.31
CA TRP A 180 -0.30 -6.79 28.34
C TRP A 180 -0.89 -5.69 27.47
N HIS A 181 -1.09 -6.03 26.22
CA HIS A 181 -1.93 -5.24 25.33
C HIS A 181 -2.83 -6.16 24.50
N VAL A 182 -4.00 -5.65 24.15
CA VAL A 182 -4.95 -6.31 23.26
C VAL A 182 -5.38 -5.30 22.21
N GLY A 183 -5.33 -5.71 20.97
CA GLY A 183 -5.78 -4.94 19.82
C GLY A 183 -6.91 -5.65 19.08
N VAL A 184 -7.87 -4.85 18.58
CA VAL A 184 -8.89 -5.30 17.65
C VAL A 184 -8.74 -4.47 16.39
N SER A 185 -8.81 -5.11 15.23
CA SER A 185 -8.73 -4.44 13.93
C SER A 185 -9.93 -4.76 13.06
N GLY A 186 -10.33 -3.80 12.25
CA GLY A 186 -11.31 -3.96 11.18
C GLY A 186 -10.76 -3.39 9.88
N GLN A 187 -11.13 -3.99 8.74
CA GLN A 187 -10.76 -3.50 7.43
C GLN A 187 -11.90 -3.71 6.46
N TYR A 188 -12.04 -2.76 5.57
CA TYR A 188 -12.87 -2.86 4.37
C TYR A 188 -12.03 -2.47 3.17
N ASN A 189 -11.95 -3.34 2.17
CA ASN A 189 -11.32 -3.06 0.88
C ASN A 189 -12.35 -3.29 -0.22
N TRP A 190 -12.33 -2.42 -1.20
CA TRP A 190 -13.19 -2.52 -2.36
C TRP A 190 -12.42 -2.09 -3.60
N LEU A 191 -12.52 -2.90 -4.65
CA LEU A 191 -11.97 -2.66 -5.96
C LEU A 191 -13.06 -2.88 -7.00
N ASP A 192 -13.23 -1.94 -7.92
CA ASP A 192 -14.18 -2.04 -9.03
C ASP A 192 -13.57 -1.52 -10.33
N TYR A 193 -13.96 -2.14 -11.44
CA TYR A 193 -13.56 -1.77 -12.79
C TYR A 193 -14.75 -1.21 -13.55
N LYS A 194 -14.67 0.03 -14.08
CA LYS A 194 -15.81 0.73 -14.69
C LYS A 194 -16.05 0.41 -16.16
N ASN A 195 -15.01 0.12 -16.92
CA ASN A 195 -15.12 -0.02 -18.39
C ASN A 195 -14.99 -1.48 -18.84
N ASP A 196 -16.08 -2.23 -18.76
CA ASP A 196 -16.16 -3.55 -19.38
C ASP A 196 -16.66 -3.40 -20.82
N THR A 197 -15.74 -3.03 -21.75
CA THR A 197 -16.08 -2.82 -23.17
C THR A 197 -16.19 -4.11 -23.97
N GLY A 198 -16.10 -5.28 -23.34
CA GLY A 198 -16.28 -6.59 -23.98
C GLY A 198 -15.19 -6.99 -24.98
N LYS A 199 -14.18 -6.17 -25.20
CA LYS A 199 -13.12 -6.37 -26.18
C LYS A 199 -11.94 -7.20 -25.65
N TYR A 200 -11.82 -7.30 -24.31
CA TYR A 200 -10.73 -7.99 -23.61
C TYR A 200 -11.30 -8.93 -22.54
N ALA A 201 -10.46 -9.82 -22.02
CA ALA A 201 -10.85 -10.69 -20.90
C ALA A 201 -11.39 -9.85 -19.73
N PRO A 202 -12.50 -10.26 -19.10
CA PRO A 202 -13.10 -9.50 -18.01
C PRO A 202 -12.15 -9.45 -16.81
N LEU A 203 -11.98 -8.26 -16.23
CA LEU A 203 -11.41 -8.12 -14.91
C LEU A 203 -12.54 -8.13 -13.87
N TYR A 204 -12.27 -8.74 -12.72
CA TYR A 204 -13.28 -8.93 -11.69
C TYR A 204 -13.02 -8.01 -10.50
N GLY A 205 -13.95 -7.13 -10.23
CA GLY A 205 -13.95 -6.36 -8.99
C GLY A 205 -14.22 -7.25 -7.78
N TRP A 206 -13.79 -6.82 -6.61
CA TRP A 206 -14.00 -7.55 -5.37
C TRP A 206 -14.19 -6.62 -4.17
N SER A 207 -14.80 -7.13 -3.13
CA SER A 207 -14.86 -6.48 -1.82
C SER A 207 -14.41 -7.44 -0.73
N GLN A 208 -13.80 -6.89 0.30
CA GLN A 208 -13.29 -7.62 1.46
C GLN A 208 -13.73 -6.95 2.75
N TYR A 209 -14.29 -7.74 3.64
CA TYR A 209 -14.43 -7.38 5.04
C TYR A 209 -13.43 -8.17 5.85
N ALA A 210 -12.72 -7.50 6.71
CA ALA A 210 -11.72 -8.14 7.52
C ALA A 210 -11.78 -7.70 8.99
N MET A 211 -11.58 -8.64 9.99
CA MET A 211 -11.49 -8.39 11.43
C MET A 211 -10.31 -9.15 12.02
N GLY A 212 -9.62 -8.65 12.99
CA GLY A 212 -8.50 -9.28 13.67
C GLY A 212 -8.48 -8.97 15.15
N VAL A 213 -7.89 -9.90 15.90
CA VAL A 213 -7.59 -9.72 17.32
C VAL A 213 -6.13 -10.07 17.53
N GLU A 214 -5.44 -9.24 18.28
CA GLU A 214 -4.06 -9.46 18.69
C GLU A 214 -3.91 -9.30 20.18
N GLY A 215 -3.17 -10.20 20.78
CA GLY A 215 -2.71 -10.11 22.16
C GLY A 215 -1.19 -10.02 22.20
N GLY A 216 -0.67 -9.19 23.07
CA GLY A 216 0.78 -9.07 23.28
C GLY A 216 1.14 -9.07 24.74
N TYR A 217 2.26 -9.75 25.06
CA TYR A 217 2.88 -9.77 26.38
C TYR A 217 4.27 -9.16 26.31
N ILE A 218 4.50 -8.16 27.12
CA ILE A 218 5.78 -7.48 27.21
C ILE A 218 6.75 -8.34 28.02
N ALA A 219 7.53 -9.13 27.29
CA ALA A 219 8.51 -10.03 27.87
C ALA A 219 9.75 -9.30 28.40
N SER A 220 10.12 -8.20 27.74
CA SER A 220 11.23 -7.33 28.16
C SER A 220 10.93 -5.87 27.77
N PRO A 221 11.73 -4.87 28.19
CA PRO A 221 11.58 -3.50 27.73
C PRO A 221 11.67 -3.34 26.20
N TRP A 222 12.22 -4.33 25.51
CA TRP A 222 12.53 -4.30 24.08
C TRP A 222 11.75 -5.32 23.25
N THR A 223 11.03 -6.25 23.89
CA THR A 223 10.43 -7.39 23.18
C THR A 223 9.06 -7.69 23.69
N ASP A 224 8.09 -7.72 22.81
CA ASP A 224 6.74 -8.22 23.02
C ASP A 224 6.59 -9.60 22.36
N LEU A 225 5.98 -10.54 23.06
CA LEU A 225 5.49 -11.79 22.49
C LEU A 225 4.08 -11.54 21.99
N LEU A 226 3.80 -11.96 20.77
CA LEU A 226 2.57 -11.64 20.08
C LEU A 226 1.85 -12.91 19.65
N ILE A 227 0.53 -12.90 19.79
CA ILE A 227 -0.36 -13.88 19.19
C ILE A 227 -1.50 -13.15 18.50
N ALA A 228 -1.86 -13.65 17.34
CA ALA A 228 -2.79 -12.97 16.52
C ALA A 228 -3.70 -13.90 15.75
N GLY A 229 -5.01 -13.61 15.79
CA GLY A 229 -6.04 -14.32 15.06
C GLY A 229 -6.83 -13.40 14.15
N GLY A 230 -7.35 -13.93 13.08
CA GLY A 230 -8.17 -13.15 12.22
C GLY A 230 -9.02 -13.92 11.21
N TYR A 231 -9.97 -13.20 10.62
CA TYR A 231 -10.97 -13.69 9.66
C TYR A 231 -11.15 -12.71 8.50
N SER A 232 -11.27 -13.10 7.26
CA SER A 232 -11.63 -12.29 6.10
C SER A 232 -12.69 -12.98 5.26
N HIS A 233 -13.62 -12.18 4.80
CA HIS A 233 -14.61 -12.59 3.82
C HIS A 233 -14.41 -11.76 2.55
N TYR A 234 -14.32 -12.45 1.43
CA TYR A 234 -14.19 -11.87 0.10
C TYR A 234 -15.44 -12.14 -0.70
N THR A 235 -15.87 -11.15 -1.46
CA THR A 235 -16.89 -11.29 -2.48
C THR A 235 -16.35 -10.76 -3.79
N GLN A 236 -16.25 -11.63 -4.77
CA GLN A 236 -15.93 -11.26 -6.15
C GLN A 236 -17.21 -10.90 -6.90
N LYS A 237 -17.17 -9.79 -7.65
CA LYS A 237 -18.30 -9.35 -8.48
C LYS A 237 -17.94 -9.53 -9.94
N ARG A 238 -18.88 -10.07 -10.72
CA ARG A 238 -18.78 -10.12 -12.16
C ARG A 238 -19.22 -8.78 -12.75
N GLY A 239 -18.45 -8.23 -13.71
CA GLY A 239 -18.80 -7.02 -14.44
C GLY A 239 -20.21 -7.09 -15.09
N ARG A 240 -20.79 -5.94 -15.41
CA ARG A 240 -22.12 -5.80 -16.02
C ARG A 240 -22.21 -6.65 -17.31
N GLY A 241 -23.08 -7.64 -17.34
CA GLY A 241 -23.37 -8.45 -18.53
C GLY A 241 -23.51 -9.94 -18.29
N TYR A 242 -23.04 -10.46 -17.20
CA TYR A 242 -23.16 -11.87 -16.87
C TYR A 242 -24.02 -12.07 -15.61
N ARG A 243 -25.07 -12.87 -15.74
CA ARG A 243 -26.04 -13.14 -14.68
C ARG A 243 -25.34 -13.66 -13.41
N ASN A 244 -25.53 -12.92 -12.30
CA ASN A 244 -25.51 -13.32 -10.89
C ASN A 244 -24.59 -14.47 -10.43
N TYR A 245 -23.35 -14.52 -10.81
CA TYR A 245 -22.38 -15.35 -10.13
C TYR A 245 -21.55 -14.47 -9.18
N SER A 246 -21.87 -14.47 -7.91
CA SER A 246 -20.98 -13.99 -6.87
C SER A 246 -20.22 -15.18 -6.31
N ASN A 247 -18.90 -15.13 -6.31
CA ASN A 247 -18.09 -16.09 -5.60
C ASN A 247 -17.61 -15.44 -4.30
N SER A 248 -17.82 -16.12 -3.20
CA SER A 248 -17.30 -15.73 -1.91
C SER A 248 -16.21 -16.70 -1.47
N SER A 249 -15.24 -16.20 -0.76
CA SER A 249 -14.24 -17.00 -0.07
C SER A 249 -13.95 -16.42 1.30
N GLU A 250 -13.62 -17.31 2.22
CA GLU A 250 -13.29 -16.99 3.60
C GLU A 250 -11.86 -17.41 3.91
N VAL A 251 -11.18 -16.60 4.70
CA VAL A 251 -9.80 -16.90 5.11
C VAL A 251 -9.69 -16.76 6.62
N TRP A 252 -9.28 -17.81 7.27
CA TRP A 252 -8.96 -17.84 8.70
C TRP A 252 -7.47 -17.85 8.91
N SER A 253 -7.04 -17.39 10.09
CA SER A 253 -5.63 -17.35 10.35
C SER A 253 -5.26 -17.30 11.81
N LEU A 254 -4.13 -17.88 12.14
CA LEU A 254 -3.49 -17.82 13.42
C LEU A 254 -1.99 -17.64 13.25
N GLN A 255 -1.43 -16.67 13.95
CA GLN A 255 0.01 -16.40 13.94
C GLN A 255 0.50 -16.14 15.36
N ALA A 256 1.78 -16.41 15.57
CA ALA A 256 2.50 -16.05 16.78
C ALA A 256 3.88 -15.48 16.39
N GLY A 257 4.45 -14.71 17.28
CA GLY A 257 5.76 -14.15 17.01
C GLY A 257 6.20 -13.12 18.02
N VAL A 258 7.04 -12.22 17.56
CA VAL A 258 7.70 -11.20 18.39
C VAL A 258 7.59 -9.81 17.74
N GLY A 259 7.57 -8.80 18.59
CA GLY A 259 7.66 -7.40 18.17
C GLY A 259 8.53 -6.61 19.15
N THR A 260 8.94 -5.40 18.74
CA THR A 260 9.53 -4.47 19.67
C THR A 260 8.52 -3.40 20.03
N ARG A 261 8.61 -2.94 21.26
CA ARG A 261 8.23 -1.57 21.58
C ARG A 261 9.28 -0.65 20.99
N ALA A 262 8.81 0.41 20.34
CA ALA A 262 9.69 1.35 19.69
C ALA A 262 10.90 1.72 20.55
N THR A 263 12.06 1.20 20.19
CA THR A 263 13.31 1.83 20.59
C THR A 263 13.47 3.06 19.70
N GLU A 264 14.26 4.03 20.13
CA GLU A 264 14.54 5.21 19.30
C GLU A 264 15.18 4.87 17.94
N ARG A 265 15.72 3.65 17.77
CA ARG A 265 16.52 3.26 16.61
C ARG A 265 16.00 2.07 15.84
N ILE A 266 15.38 1.10 16.51
CA ILE A 266 14.96 -0.16 15.87
C ILE A 266 13.53 -0.47 16.28
N THR A 267 12.68 -0.68 15.30
CA THR A 267 11.37 -1.30 15.49
C THR A 267 11.30 -2.54 14.60
N TYR A 268 10.81 -3.63 15.11
CA TYR A 268 10.56 -4.83 14.30
C TYR A 268 9.32 -5.56 14.77
N ARG A 269 8.74 -6.32 13.86
CA ARG A 269 7.66 -7.24 14.11
C ARG A 269 7.81 -8.43 13.18
N ALA A 270 7.77 -9.63 13.73
CA ALA A 270 7.85 -10.86 12.98
C ALA A 270 6.79 -11.83 13.52
N LEU A 271 5.83 -12.18 12.71
CA LEU A 271 4.79 -13.16 12.98
C LEU A 271 4.84 -14.26 11.94
N MET A 272 4.61 -15.49 12.36
CA MET A 272 4.50 -16.66 11.51
C MET A 272 3.34 -17.54 11.97
N GLY A 273 2.70 -18.20 11.04
CA GLY A 273 1.58 -19.06 11.38
C GLY A 273 0.95 -19.74 10.17
N VAL A 274 -0.31 -20.11 10.32
CA VAL A 274 -1.07 -20.81 9.29
C VAL A 274 -2.28 -19.99 8.87
N SER A 275 -2.68 -20.15 7.62
CA SER A 275 -3.92 -19.60 7.09
C SER A 275 -4.65 -20.65 6.28
N GLN A 276 -5.97 -20.66 6.43
CA GLN A 276 -6.88 -21.55 5.73
C GLN A 276 -7.83 -20.70 4.87
N LEU A 277 -7.90 -21.04 3.60
CA LEU A 277 -8.85 -20.50 2.64
C LEU A 277 -10.00 -21.50 2.46
N GLU A 278 -11.22 -21.03 2.53
CA GLU A 278 -12.44 -21.78 2.24
C GLU A 278 -13.22 -21.10 1.12
N TYR A 279 -13.63 -21.86 0.11
CA TYR A 279 -14.49 -21.36 -0.96
C TYR A 279 -15.95 -21.51 -0.59
N GLY A 280 -16.75 -20.45 -0.77
CA GLY A 280 -18.20 -20.50 -0.56
C GLY A 280 -18.89 -21.46 -1.53
N GLY A 281 -19.65 -22.40 -0.99
CA GLY A 281 -20.68 -23.13 -1.73
C GLY A 281 -20.34 -24.46 -2.36
N HIS A 282 -19.16 -25.05 -2.32
CA HIS A 282 -18.79 -26.42 -2.76
C HIS A 282 -17.28 -26.54 -3.03
N GLY A 283 -16.49 -25.72 -2.42
CA GLY A 283 -15.09 -25.63 -2.74
C GLY A 283 -14.22 -26.49 -1.84
N ASN A 284 -13.07 -26.80 -2.34
CA ASN A 284 -11.97 -27.27 -1.56
C ASN A 284 -11.46 -26.14 -0.66
N SER A 285 -10.82 -26.50 0.41
CA SER A 285 -10.06 -25.59 1.24
C SER A 285 -8.59 -25.70 0.88
N ASP A 286 -7.88 -24.60 0.97
CA ASP A 286 -6.42 -24.56 0.90
C ASP A 286 -5.87 -24.10 2.25
N CYS A 287 -4.76 -24.71 2.69
CA CYS A 287 -4.10 -24.37 3.93
C CYS A 287 -2.60 -24.14 3.67
N GLY A 288 -2.11 -23.01 4.09
CA GLY A 288 -0.71 -22.67 3.87
C GLY A 288 -0.10 -21.82 4.98
N TRP A 289 1.22 -21.73 4.95
CA TRP A 289 1.96 -20.85 5.83
C TRP A 289 1.67 -19.39 5.53
N THR A 290 1.66 -18.60 6.58
CA THR A 290 1.54 -17.14 6.48
C THR A 290 2.56 -16.47 7.37
N TYR A 291 3.11 -15.38 6.91
CA TYR A 291 4.06 -14.58 7.67
C TYR A 291 3.80 -13.09 7.53
N GLN A 292 4.27 -12.35 8.52
CA GLN A 292 4.32 -10.90 8.52
C GLN A 292 5.66 -10.48 9.11
N LEU A 293 6.39 -9.71 8.35
CA LEU A 293 7.67 -9.17 8.75
C LEU A 293 7.66 -7.67 8.52
N SER A 294 8.01 -6.89 9.51
CA SER A 294 8.35 -5.49 9.34
C SER A 294 9.54 -5.15 10.22
N ALA A 295 10.47 -4.40 9.69
CA ALA A 295 11.59 -3.88 10.45
C ALA A 295 11.95 -2.49 9.94
N ASN A 296 12.21 -1.57 10.87
CA ASN A 296 12.76 -0.26 10.59
C ASN A 296 13.98 -0.04 11.49
N TRP A 297 15.09 0.31 10.88
CA TRP A 297 16.34 0.57 11.59
C TRP A 297 16.90 1.93 11.20
N ARG A 298 16.88 2.87 12.12
CA ARG A 298 17.54 4.16 12.01
C ARG A 298 19.01 3.98 12.40
N ALA A 299 19.86 3.58 11.45
CA ALA A 299 21.27 3.31 11.67
C ALA A 299 22.01 4.58 12.11
N THR A 300 21.71 5.71 11.50
CA THR A 300 22.19 7.05 11.88
C THR A 300 21.04 8.05 11.81
N ARG A 301 21.32 9.33 12.09
CA ARG A 301 20.33 10.40 11.86
C ARG A 301 19.98 10.57 10.38
N GLN A 302 20.85 10.13 9.49
CA GLN A 302 20.75 10.32 8.04
C GLN A 302 20.35 9.04 7.30
N ILE A 303 20.56 7.86 7.89
CA ILE A 303 20.34 6.58 7.21
C ILE A 303 19.29 5.78 7.94
N GLN A 304 18.28 5.38 7.21
CA GLN A 304 17.22 4.49 7.67
C GLN A 304 17.07 3.32 6.71
N PHE A 305 16.97 2.11 7.27
CA PHE A 305 16.64 0.89 6.55
C PHE A 305 15.23 0.44 6.90
N SER A 306 14.54 -0.14 5.93
CA SER A 306 13.23 -0.76 6.12
C SER A 306 13.17 -2.12 5.45
N VAL A 307 12.46 -3.06 6.07
CA VAL A 307 12.13 -4.37 5.49
C VAL A 307 10.66 -4.62 5.75
N LEU A 308 9.94 -5.06 4.72
CA LEU A 308 8.53 -5.48 4.80
C LEU A 308 8.39 -6.82 4.11
N GLY A 309 7.66 -7.73 4.72
CA GLY A 309 7.34 -9.02 4.13
C GLY A 309 5.99 -9.53 4.61
N ASN A 310 5.27 -10.19 3.71
CA ASN A 310 3.96 -10.74 4.05
C ASN A 310 3.55 -11.86 3.10
N SER A 311 2.68 -12.74 3.58
CA SER A 311 1.98 -13.66 2.72
C SER A 311 0.48 -13.71 3.06
N TYR A 312 -0.36 -13.83 2.02
CA TYR A 312 -1.81 -13.77 2.18
C TYR A 312 -2.53 -14.36 0.97
N TYR A 313 -3.83 -14.66 1.15
CA TYR A 313 -4.73 -14.99 0.04
C TYR A 313 -5.50 -13.75 -0.42
N GLN A 314 -5.76 -13.64 -1.70
CA GLN A 314 -6.67 -12.64 -2.29
C GLN A 314 -7.46 -13.26 -3.45
N PRO A 315 -8.63 -12.69 -3.81
CA PRO A 315 -9.33 -13.08 -5.03
C PRO A 315 -8.48 -12.80 -6.26
N SER A 316 -8.57 -13.64 -7.27
CA SER A 316 -7.97 -13.35 -8.57
C SER A 316 -8.80 -12.31 -9.31
N GLU A 317 -8.18 -11.25 -9.79
CA GLU A 317 -8.85 -10.24 -10.61
C GLU A 317 -9.08 -10.73 -12.05
N ARG A 318 -8.37 -11.79 -12.46
CA ARG A 318 -8.42 -12.37 -13.80
C ARG A 318 -9.40 -13.52 -13.95
N SER A 319 -9.72 -14.19 -12.87
CA SER A 319 -10.54 -15.38 -12.87
C SER A 319 -11.58 -15.37 -11.79
N LEU A 320 -12.84 -15.58 -12.18
CA LEU A 320 -13.92 -15.68 -11.22
C LEU A 320 -13.84 -16.98 -10.42
N GLY A 321 -13.89 -16.86 -9.10
CA GLY A 321 -13.89 -18.01 -8.20
C GLY A 321 -12.51 -18.60 -7.89
N GLN A 322 -11.46 -17.95 -8.32
CA GLN A 322 -10.10 -18.31 -7.98
C GLN A 322 -9.55 -17.37 -6.91
N ALA A 323 -8.63 -17.87 -6.11
CA ALA A 323 -7.82 -17.10 -5.21
C ALA A 323 -6.35 -17.20 -5.60
N ILE A 324 -5.59 -16.24 -5.17
CA ILE A 324 -4.16 -16.17 -5.34
C ILE A 324 -3.53 -16.18 -3.96
N LYS A 325 -2.51 -17.00 -3.77
CA LYS A 325 -1.60 -16.92 -2.63
C LYS A 325 -0.47 -15.97 -2.99
N VAL A 326 -0.35 -14.89 -2.26
CA VAL A 326 0.68 -13.88 -2.47
C VAL A 326 1.76 -14.01 -1.42
N TYR A 327 3.01 -13.99 -1.86
CA TYR A 327 4.20 -13.82 -1.03
C TYR A 327 4.88 -12.53 -1.47
N ALA A 328 5.17 -11.65 -0.55
CA ALA A 328 5.83 -10.39 -0.86
C ALA A 328 6.95 -10.09 0.14
N LEU A 329 8.04 -9.57 -0.38
CA LEU A 329 9.19 -9.12 0.41
C LEU A 329 9.75 -7.85 -0.22
N SER A 330 10.00 -6.84 0.58
CA SER A 330 10.67 -5.61 0.13
C SER A 330 11.68 -5.12 1.14
N GLY A 331 12.72 -4.47 0.63
CA GLY A 331 13.73 -3.82 1.44
C GLY A 331 14.05 -2.43 0.89
N GLY A 332 14.27 -1.47 1.77
CA GLY A 332 14.56 -0.11 1.38
C GLY A 332 15.60 0.56 2.24
N VAL A 333 16.23 1.57 1.66
CA VAL A 333 17.13 2.49 2.35
C VAL A 333 16.75 3.92 1.99
N SER A 334 16.76 4.79 3.00
CA SER A 334 16.63 6.23 2.85
C SER A 334 17.88 6.91 3.40
N TYR A 335 18.45 7.82 2.63
CA TYR A 335 19.64 8.58 2.99
C TYR A 335 19.39 10.09 2.84
N LEU A 336 19.51 10.79 3.94
CA LEU A 336 19.37 12.24 4.01
C LEU A 336 20.75 12.90 3.91
N THR A 337 20.95 13.80 2.96
CA THR A 337 22.25 14.41 2.65
C THR A 337 22.11 15.90 2.30
N LEU A 338 23.22 16.56 1.98
CA LEU A 338 23.30 18.00 1.64
C LEU A 338 22.66 18.92 2.70
N GLY A 339 22.97 18.69 3.97
CA GLY A 339 22.43 19.48 5.08
C GLY A 339 20.90 19.33 5.20
N ASP A 340 20.43 18.09 5.04
CA ASP A 340 19.03 17.68 5.12
C ASP A 340 18.12 18.23 4.00
N ARG A 341 18.72 18.67 2.90
CA ARG A 341 17.96 19.16 1.73
C ARG A 341 17.70 18.10 0.67
N MET A 342 18.45 17.01 0.69
CA MET A 342 18.32 15.94 -0.31
C MET A 342 18.05 14.61 0.35
N THR A 343 16.98 13.96 -0.06
CA THR A 343 16.66 12.57 0.31
C THR A 343 16.89 11.66 -0.88
N LEU A 344 17.71 10.64 -0.69
CA LEU A 344 17.89 9.55 -1.64
C LEU A 344 17.22 8.31 -1.11
N THR A 345 16.48 7.60 -1.94
CA THR A 345 15.82 6.34 -1.59
C THR A 345 16.20 5.25 -2.57
N ALA A 346 16.38 4.04 -2.08
CA ALA A 346 16.49 2.85 -2.90
C ALA A 346 15.61 1.75 -2.31
N ASN A 347 14.84 1.10 -3.16
CA ASN A 347 13.93 0.02 -2.77
C ASN A 347 14.10 -1.14 -3.73
N ILE A 348 14.05 -2.36 -3.20
CA ILE A 348 13.88 -3.60 -3.95
C ILE A 348 12.66 -4.32 -3.42
N ALA A 349 11.82 -4.83 -4.30
CA ALA A 349 10.67 -5.64 -3.92
C ALA A 349 10.58 -6.88 -4.80
N TRP A 350 10.15 -7.96 -4.19
CA TRP A 350 9.82 -9.22 -4.85
C TRP A 350 8.41 -9.62 -4.42
N ARG A 351 7.64 -10.10 -5.39
CA ARG A 351 6.28 -10.61 -5.19
C ARG A 351 6.10 -11.88 -6.01
N ARG A 352 5.66 -12.95 -5.37
CA ARG A 352 5.22 -14.18 -6.03
C ARG A 352 3.73 -14.35 -5.83
N GLU A 353 3.04 -14.68 -6.90
CA GLU A 353 1.63 -15.02 -6.92
C GLU A 353 1.47 -16.48 -7.33
N GLU A 354 0.90 -17.29 -6.48
CA GLU A 354 0.55 -18.69 -6.75
C GLU A 354 -0.96 -18.81 -6.87
N ASN A 355 -1.45 -19.38 -7.96
CA ASN A 355 -2.87 -19.59 -8.14
C ASN A 355 -3.36 -20.75 -7.28
N VAL A 356 -4.43 -20.53 -6.54
CA VAL A 356 -5.12 -21.54 -5.74
C VAL A 356 -6.49 -21.81 -6.36
N TYR A 357 -6.70 -23.03 -6.84
CA TYR A 357 -7.88 -23.40 -7.61
C TYR A 357 -8.96 -24.03 -6.72
N ALA A 358 -10.23 -23.71 -7.03
CA ALA A 358 -11.35 -24.54 -6.62
C ALA A 358 -11.51 -25.70 -7.64
N ASP A 359 -11.70 -26.93 -7.21
CA ASP A 359 -11.76 -28.15 -8.04
C ASP A 359 -12.67 -28.08 -9.28
N ARG A 360 -13.73 -27.30 -9.23
CA ARG A 360 -14.67 -27.12 -10.34
C ARG A 360 -14.09 -26.45 -11.59
N TYR A 361 -12.99 -25.76 -11.43
CA TYR A 361 -12.41 -24.89 -12.47
C TYR A 361 -11.08 -25.41 -13.00
N LEU A 362 -10.57 -26.51 -12.47
CA LEU A 362 -9.30 -27.11 -12.93
C LEU A 362 -9.20 -27.35 -14.43
N ALA A 363 -10.32 -27.63 -15.09
CA ALA A 363 -10.35 -27.90 -16.53
C ALA A 363 -10.13 -26.62 -17.39
N TYR A 364 -10.27 -25.43 -16.81
CA TYR A 364 -10.14 -24.14 -17.50
C TYR A 364 -9.11 -23.23 -16.85
N ALA A 365 -8.47 -23.69 -15.79
CA ALA A 365 -7.49 -22.91 -15.07
C ALA A 365 -6.14 -22.97 -15.79
N ASN A 366 -5.72 -21.85 -16.32
CA ASN A 366 -4.32 -21.69 -16.67
C ASN A 366 -3.55 -21.49 -15.38
N ASP A 367 -2.51 -22.24 -15.18
CA ASP A 367 -1.57 -22.10 -14.05
C ASP A 367 -0.77 -20.82 -14.28
N PHE A 368 -1.06 -19.78 -13.50
CA PHE A 368 -0.40 -18.48 -13.62
C PHE A 368 0.40 -18.18 -12.36
N ASP A 369 1.42 -18.98 -12.13
CA ASP A 369 2.40 -18.60 -11.12
C ASP A 369 3.29 -17.51 -11.68
N GLU A 370 3.36 -16.39 -10.97
CA GLU A 370 4.09 -15.21 -11.39
C GLU A 370 5.06 -14.73 -10.33
N ASP A 371 6.24 -14.36 -10.78
CA ASP A 371 7.23 -13.67 -9.99
C ASP A 371 7.47 -12.26 -10.55
N LEU A 372 7.27 -11.24 -9.73
CA LEU A 372 7.55 -9.84 -10.04
C LEU A 372 8.70 -9.34 -9.17
N VAL A 373 9.74 -8.82 -9.79
CA VAL A 373 10.81 -8.08 -9.12
C VAL A 373 10.77 -6.63 -9.56
N SER A 374 10.95 -5.73 -8.61
CA SER A 374 11.09 -4.29 -8.91
C SER A 374 12.23 -3.66 -8.12
N VAL A 375 12.90 -2.73 -8.77
CA VAL A 375 13.92 -1.86 -8.16
C VAL A 375 13.51 -0.42 -8.39
N ARG A 376 13.45 0.38 -7.33
CA ARG A 376 13.14 1.79 -7.41
C ARG A 376 14.23 2.62 -6.75
N LEU A 377 14.69 3.64 -7.45
CA LEU A 377 15.60 4.67 -6.95
C LEU A 377 14.90 6.01 -7.00
N GLY A 378 14.97 6.75 -5.91
CA GLY A 378 14.33 8.07 -5.81
C GLY A 378 15.30 9.12 -5.28
N ALA A 379 15.13 10.34 -5.72
CA ALA A 379 15.82 11.51 -5.21
C ALA A 379 14.82 12.66 -5.07
N ASN A 380 14.87 13.35 -3.94
CA ASN A 380 14.09 14.55 -3.69
C ASN A 380 15.02 15.63 -3.14
N TYR A 381 15.09 16.79 -3.81
CA TYR A 381 15.94 17.89 -3.44
C TYR A 381 15.12 19.16 -3.17
N THR A 382 15.13 19.65 -1.95
CA THR A 382 14.48 20.89 -1.54
C THR A 382 15.36 22.08 -1.93
N LEU A 383 15.02 22.76 -3.02
CA LEU A 383 15.71 23.97 -3.47
C LEU A 383 15.50 25.12 -2.50
N ASN A 384 14.26 25.36 -2.12
CA ASN A 384 13.86 26.38 -1.17
C ASN A 384 12.48 26.05 -0.58
N ARG A 385 11.93 26.91 0.29
CA ARG A 385 10.60 26.70 0.92
C ARG A 385 9.41 26.59 -0.04
N TRP A 386 9.59 26.99 -1.31
CA TRP A 386 8.53 27.03 -2.31
C TRP A 386 8.68 25.93 -3.38
N MET A 387 9.84 25.31 -3.47
CA MET A 387 10.14 24.43 -4.60
C MET A 387 11.05 23.27 -4.22
N SER A 388 10.69 22.08 -4.66
CA SER A 388 11.54 20.90 -4.63
C SER A 388 11.61 20.24 -6.01
N LEU A 389 12.75 19.62 -6.29
CA LEU A 389 12.97 18.77 -7.46
C LEU A 389 12.90 17.32 -7.05
N PHE A 390 12.33 16.47 -7.89
CA PHE A 390 12.33 15.04 -7.66
C PHE A 390 12.66 14.25 -8.91
N ALA A 391 13.26 13.09 -8.70
CA ALA A 391 13.57 12.11 -9.73
C ALA A 391 13.26 10.72 -9.21
N ASP A 392 12.63 9.89 -10.03
CA ASP A 392 12.35 8.48 -9.75
C ASP A 392 12.78 7.64 -10.94
N LEU A 393 13.46 6.52 -10.67
CA LEU A 393 13.77 5.47 -11.64
C LEU A 393 13.19 4.18 -11.10
N THR A 394 12.41 3.49 -11.91
CA THR A 394 11.83 2.19 -11.57
C THR A 394 12.14 1.20 -12.68
N TRP A 395 12.65 0.04 -12.31
CA TRP A 395 12.76 -1.12 -13.17
C TRP A 395 11.92 -2.24 -12.59
N GLU A 396 11.19 -2.93 -13.46
CA GLU A 396 10.30 -4.03 -13.12
C GLU A 396 10.51 -5.17 -14.11
N GLU A 397 10.49 -6.39 -13.62
CA GLU A 397 10.51 -7.58 -14.45
C GLU A 397 9.53 -8.61 -13.88
N ASN A 398 8.66 -9.14 -14.74
CA ASN A 398 7.66 -10.14 -14.41
C ASN A 398 7.92 -11.43 -15.20
N TRP A 399 7.94 -12.55 -14.52
CA TRP A 399 8.05 -13.88 -15.11
C TRP A 399 6.82 -14.71 -14.76
N CYS A 400 6.23 -15.34 -15.79
CA CYS A 400 5.16 -16.30 -15.61
C CYS A 400 5.63 -17.69 -16.02
N GLU A 401 5.57 -18.66 -15.10
CA GLU A 401 6.08 -20.02 -15.37
C GLU A 401 5.32 -20.70 -16.52
N SER A 402 4.00 -20.58 -16.53
CA SER A 402 3.14 -21.34 -17.44
C SER A 402 2.71 -20.57 -18.68
N TYR A 403 2.80 -19.26 -18.70
CA TYR A 403 2.26 -18.44 -19.81
C TYR A 403 3.19 -17.27 -20.16
N LYS A 404 4.16 -17.57 -21.03
CA LYS A 404 5.18 -16.60 -21.47
C LYS A 404 4.66 -15.30 -22.09
N ALA A 405 3.39 -15.23 -22.48
CA ALA A 405 2.78 -13.99 -22.95
C ALA A 405 2.68 -12.93 -21.83
N TYR A 406 2.84 -13.35 -20.61
CA TYR A 406 2.80 -12.49 -19.43
C TYR A 406 4.15 -12.06 -18.89
N ASP A 407 5.24 -12.54 -19.50
CA ASP A 407 6.57 -12.03 -19.21
C ASP A 407 6.69 -10.60 -19.75
N TYR A 408 7.20 -9.71 -18.95
CA TYR A 408 7.55 -8.37 -19.39
C TYR A 408 8.68 -7.79 -18.56
N ASP A 409 9.41 -6.87 -19.15
CA ASP A 409 10.30 -5.94 -18.50
C ASP A 409 9.83 -4.50 -18.74
N ARG A 410 10.08 -3.62 -17.77
CA ARG A 410 9.65 -2.24 -17.82
C ARG A 410 10.64 -1.35 -17.10
N PHE A 411 11.01 -0.26 -17.75
CA PHE A 411 11.78 0.82 -17.15
C PHE A 411 10.96 2.10 -17.18
N ARG A 412 10.88 2.78 -16.04
CA ARG A 412 10.27 4.11 -15.93
C ARG A 412 11.26 5.10 -15.35
N GLY A 413 11.41 6.24 -16.00
CA GLY A 413 12.18 7.37 -15.51
C GLY A 413 11.30 8.61 -15.38
N THR A 414 11.19 9.16 -14.18
CA THR A 414 10.40 10.38 -13.92
C THR A 414 11.28 11.49 -13.39
N LEU A 415 11.12 12.68 -13.93
CA LEU A 415 11.72 13.91 -13.43
C LEU A 415 10.63 14.94 -13.20
N GLY A 416 10.72 15.71 -12.12
CA GLY A 416 9.69 16.69 -11.85
C GLY A 416 10.08 17.79 -10.88
N VAL A 417 9.19 18.77 -10.79
CA VAL A 417 9.27 19.88 -9.86
C VAL A 417 7.96 19.97 -9.09
N ARG A 418 8.04 20.20 -7.80
CA ARG A 418 6.89 20.45 -6.94
C ARG A 418 6.98 21.85 -6.36
N PHE A 419 5.95 22.62 -6.55
CA PHE A 419 5.75 23.93 -5.96
C PHE A 419 4.88 23.80 -4.72
N HIS A 420 5.30 24.40 -3.63
CA HIS A 420 4.61 24.40 -2.33
C HIS A 420 4.19 25.82 -1.98
N TYR A 421 3.11 25.94 -1.22
CA TYR A 421 2.69 27.24 -0.66
C TYR A 421 2.89 27.27 0.86
#